data_9e1f69cac0179007519b925d1162adf5
#
_entry.id   9e1f69cac0179007519b925d1162adf5
#
_cell.length_a   1.000
_cell.length_b   1.000
_cell.length_c   1.000
_cell.angle_alpha   90.00
_cell.angle_beta   90.00
_cell.angle_gamma   90.00
#
_symmetry.space_group_name_H-M   'P 1'
#
loop_
_entity.id
_entity.type
_entity.pdbx_description
1 polymer ?
#
loop_
_entity_poly.entity_id
_entity_poly.type
_entity_poly.pdbx_seq_one_letter_code
_entity_poly.pdbx_strand_id
1 'polypeptide(L)'
;MNIHHLELFYYVAKFGGIGEAVRNIPYGIQQPAVSSQIIQLEEFLGTTLFLRRPFSLTPAGQELFQFIEPFFANLNATADKLRGGVSQHIRIGASEPVLRDHLPEILQTVRKKFPKLKVTLREGYQPELEGWLQKHEIDLAVTLLDGKPPPGCQASPLMKLPLVLLVEKSCKLGSAAELWQRDHIEETLVSLPSNETICKNFQQGLSRLGVDWF
;
A
#
# COMPACT_ATOMS: atom_id res chain seq x y z
N MET A 1 11.35 -16.05 -24.03
CA MET A 1 11.54 -15.37 -22.73
C MET A 1 11.83 -16.42 -21.66
N ASN A 2 12.89 -16.23 -20.85
CA ASN A 2 13.27 -17.15 -19.79
C ASN A 2 12.88 -16.54 -18.43
N ILE A 3 12.27 -17.36 -17.54
CA ILE A 3 11.85 -16.89 -16.21
C ILE A 3 13.04 -16.42 -15.34
N HIS A 4 14.21 -17.03 -15.54
CA HIS A 4 15.44 -16.62 -14.87
C HIS A 4 15.89 -15.21 -15.27
N HIS A 5 15.70 -14.81 -16.53
CA HIS A 5 15.96 -13.41 -16.96
C HIS A 5 15.02 -12.42 -16.27
N LEU A 6 13.73 -12.81 -16.09
CA LEU A 6 12.75 -12.01 -15.35
C LEU A 6 13.12 -11.90 -13.86
N GLU A 7 13.59 -12.99 -13.26
CA GLU A 7 14.08 -13.00 -11.88
C GLU A 7 15.25 -12.02 -11.70
N LEU A 8 16.25 -12.09 -12.57
CA LEU A 8 17.39 -11.17 -12.52
C LEU A 8 16.97 -9.71 -12.75
N PHE A 9 16.08 -9.48 -13.69
CA PHE A 9 15.51 -8.15 -13.93
C PHE A 9 14.77 -7.64 -12.68
N TYR A 10 13.96 -8.50 -12.01
CA TYR A 10 13.29 -8.14 -10.76
C TYR A 10 14.27 -7.69 -9.69
N TYR A 11 15.35 -8.44 -9.46
CA TYR A 11 16.37 -8.06 -8.46
C TYR A 11 17.07 -6.76 -8.83
N VAL A 12 17.45 -6.57 -10.10
CA VAL A 12 18.11 -5.35 -10.55
C VAL A 12 17.22 -4.13 -10.43
N ALA A 13 15.93 -4.25 -10.76
CA ALA A 13 14.94 -3.19 -10.61
C ALA A 13 14.67 -2.86 -9.14
N LYS A 14 14.49 -3.88 -8.31
CA LYS A 14 14.18 -3.74 -6.88
C LYS A 14 15.31 -3.07 -6.09
N PHE A 15 16.55 -3.41 -6.39
CA PHE A 15 17.72 -2.89 -5.65
C PHE A 15 18.41 -1.70 -6.34
N GLY A 16 17.85 -1.22 -7.43
CA GLY A 16 18.33 0.00 -8.09
C GLY A 16 19.67 -0.13 -8.78
N GLY A 17 20.09 -1.37 -9.14
CA GLY A 17 21.33 -1.58 -9.89
C GLY A 17 21.88 -2.99 -9.82
N ILE A 18 22.72 -3.35 -10.78
CA ILE A 18 23.30 -4.70 -10.91
C ILE A 18 24.17 -5.06 -9.70
N GLY A 19 24.98 -4.09 -9.22
CA GLY A 19 25.86 -4.33 -8.09
C GLY A 19 25.12 -4.68 -6.80
N GLU A 20 24.06 -3.95 -6.50
CA GLU A 20 23.22 -4.24 -5.33
C GLU A 20 22.38 -5.50 -5.53
N ALA A 21 21.89 -5.75 -6.74
CA ALA A 21 21.16 -6.98 -7.05
C ALA A 21 22.00 -8.22 -6.76
N VAL A 22 23.25 -8.26 -7.23
CA VAL A 22 24.17 -9.42 -7.01
C VAL A 22 24.39 -9.72 -5.53
N ARG A 23 24.40 -8.70 -4.65
CA ARG A 23 24.54 -8.87 -3.20
C ARG A 23 23.30 -9.48 -2.54
N ASN A 24 22.14 -9.32 -3.18
CA ASN A 24 20.83 -9.69 -2.63
C ASN A 24 20.19 -10.91 -3.32
N ILE A 25 20.78 -11.40 -4.44
CA ILE A 25 20.36 -12.63 -5.08
C ILE A 25 20.77 -13.82 -4.20
N PRO A 26 19.86 -14.77 -3.89
CA PRO A 26 20.08 -15.81 -2.91
C PRO A 26 21.05 -16.92 -3.36
N TYR A 27 21.57 -16.84 -4.57
CA TYR A 27 22.56 -17.77 -5.14
C TYR A 27 23.73 -17.02 -5.76
N GLY A 28 24.88 -17.69 -5.86
CA GLY A 28 26.09 -17.05 -6.38
C GLY A 28 25.98 -16.74 -7.87
N ILE A 29 26.01 -15.46 -8.21
CA ILE A 29 26.06 -14.96 -9.59
C ILE A 29 26.96 -13.72 -9.67
N GLN A 30 27.64 -13.52 -10.81
CA GLN A 30 28.52 -12.39 -11.00
C GLN A 30 27.86 -11.28 -11.83
N GLN A 31 28.28 -10.04 -11.62
CA GLN A 31 27.73 -8.87 -12.33
C GLN A 31 27.74 -9.00 -13.87
N PRO A 32 28.83 -9.50 -14.51
CA PRO A 32 28.82 -9.68 -15.96
C PRO A 32 27.75 -10.63 -16.46
N ALA A 33 27.48 -11.70 -15.72
CA ALA A 33 26.43 -12.67 -16.07
C ALA A 33 25.04 -12.03 -15.98
N VAL A 34 24.75 -11.28 -14.88
CA VAL A 34 23.49 -10.55 -14.73
C VAL A 34 23.32 -9.56 -15.86
N SER A 35 24.36 -8.74 -16.16
CA SER A 35 24.33 -7.75 -17.25
C SER A 35 24.02 -8.39 -18.61
N SER A 36 24.69 -9.50 -18.93
CA SER A 36 24.45 -10.23 -20.18
C SER A 36 23.02 -10.76 -20.30
N GLN A 37 22.46 -11.29 -19.21
CA GLN A 37 21.11 -11.84 -19.23
C GLN A 37 20.02 -10.74 -19.27
N ILE A 38 20.28 -9.58 -18.69
CA ILE A 38 19.39 -8.40 -18.88
C ILE A 38 19.40 -7.95 -20.33
N ILE A 39 20.56 -7.87 -20.99
CA ILE A 39 20.66 -7.52 -22.42
C ILE A 39 19.86 -8.53 -23.27
N GLN A 40 20.01 -9.83 -23.02
CA GLN A 40 19.23 -10.84 -23.73
C GLN A 40 17.73 -10.72 -23.51
N LEU A 41 17.29 -10.28 -22.33
CA LEU A 41 15.88 -10.00 -22.07
C LEU A 41 15.41 -8.78 -22.87
N GLU A 42 16.19 -7.70 -22.91
CA GLU A 42 15.90 -6.49 -23.69
C GLU A 42 15.85 -6.79 -25.19
N GLU A 43 16.77 -7.59 -25.70
CA GLU A 43 16.78 -8.06 -27.09
C GLU A 43 15.53 -8.90 -27.42
N PHE A 44 15.16 -9.83 -26.54
CA PHE A 44 13.96 -10.64 -26.71
C PHE A 44 12.68 -9.81 -26.75
N LEU A 45 12.61 -8.75 -25.92
CA LEU A 45 11.45 -7.86 -25.85
C LEU A 45 11.47 -6.76 -26.89
N GLY A 46 12.60 -6.55 -27.56
CA GLY A 46 12.78 -5.48 -28.57
C GLY A 46 12.76 -4.07 -27.96
N THR A 47 12.98 -3.95 -26.64
CA THR A 47 12.97 -2.66 -25.94
C THR A 47 13.94 -2.67 -24.78
N THR A 48 14.47 -1.47 -24.44
CA THR A 48 15.34 -1.29 -23.26
C THR A 48 14.49 -1.16 -22.00
N LEU A 49 14.90 -1.83 -20.93
CA LEU A 49 14.22 -1.84 -19.64
C LEU A 49 14.85 -0.89 -18.62
N PHE A 50 16.15 -0.57 -18.81
CA PHE A 50 16.90 0.33 -17.95
C PHE A 50 17.55 1.48 -18.71
N LEU A 51 17.48 2.68 -18.12
CA LEU A 51 18.40 3.76 -18.43
C LEU A 51 19.71 3.54 -17.68
N ARG A 52 20.85 3.78 -18.32
CA ARG A 52 22.17 3.48 -17.71
C ARG A 52 22.77 4.66 -16.99
N ARG A 53 22.36 5.89 -17.29
CA ARG A 53 22.91 7.13 -16.69
C ARG A 53 21.85 8.23 -16.66
N PRO A 54 21.26 8.57 -15.50
CA PRO A 54 21.33 7.81 -14.23
C PRO A 54 20.63 6.45 -14.38
N PHE A 55 21.04 5.49 -13.54
CA PHE A 55 20.40 4.16 -13.57
C PHE A 55 18.96 4.25 -13.07
N SER A 56 18.01 3.91 -13.91
CA SER A 56 16.58 3.92 -13.60
C SER A 56 15.81 3.02 -14.58
N LEU A 57 14.58 2.67 -14.24
CA LEU A 57 13.68 1.96 -15.15
C LEU A 57 13.21 2.88 -16.29
N THR A 58 13.09 2.32 -17.48
CA THR A 58 12.32 2.93 -18.57
C THR A 58 10.82 2.76 -18.32
N PRO A 59 9.91 3.42 -19.06
CA PRO A 59 8.48 3.14 -18.98
C PRO A 59 8.14 1.65 -19.21
N ALA A 60 8.78 0.99 -20.19
CA ALA A 60 8.63 -0.44 -20.43
C ALA A 60 9.18 -1.28 -19.26
N GLY A 61 10.32 -0.87 -18.68
CA GLY A 61 10.87 -1.50 -17.47
C GLY A 61 9.94 -1.35 -16.28
N GLN A 62 9.32 -0.20 -16.10
CA GLN A 62 8.37 0.04 -15.01
C GLN A 62 7.13 -0.85 -15.16
N GLU A 63 6.59 -0.96 -16.35
CA GLU A 63 5.43 -1.82 -16.65
C GLU A 63 5.77 -3.30 -16.38
N LEU A 64 6.89 -3.78 -16.89
CA LEU A 64 7.35 -5.15 -16.66
C LEU A 64 7.59 -5.41 -15.16
N PHE A 65 8.21 -4.47 -14.45
CA PHE A 65 8.47 -4.61 -13.01
C PHE A 65 7.17 -4.73 -12.23
N GLN A 66 6.20 -3.85 -12.47
CA GLN A 66 4.89 -3.90 -11.82
C GLN A 66 4.16 -5.21 -12.08
N PHE A 67 4.31 -5.78 -13.26
CA PHE A 67 3.69 -7.06 -13.62
C PHE A 67 4.30 -8.25 -12.88
N ILE A 68 5.64 -8.32 -12.77
CA ILE A 68 6.33 -9.50 -12.19
C ILE A 68 6.61 -9.38 -10.70
N GLU A 69 6.63 -8.17 -10.12
CA GLU A 69 6.95 -7.94 -8.72
C GLU A 69 6.08 -8.75 -7.77
N PRO A 70 4.73 -8.82 -7.91
CA PRO A 70 3.88 -9.60 -7.02
C PRO A 70 4.23 -11.09 -7.00
N PHE A 71 4.66 -11.63 -8.14
CA PHE A 71 5.06 -13.02 -8.26
C PHE A 71 6.37 -13.30 -7.51
N PHE A 72 7.44 -12.56 -7.83
CA PHE A 72 8.75 -12.80 -7.22
C PHE A 72 8.81 -12.40 -5.74
N ALA A 73 8.08 -11.35 -5.34
CA ALA A 73 8.00 -10.94 -3.95
C ALA A 73 7.33 -12.00 -3.05
N ASN A 74 6.38 -12.75 -3.60
CA ASN A 74 5.62 -13.73 -2.84
C ASN A 74 6.14 -15.18 -3.00
N LEU A 75 7.07 -15.44 -3.91
CA LEU A 75 7.52 -16.78 -4.24
C LEU A 75 8.09 -17.52 -3.02
N ASN A 76 9.00 -16.87 -2.27
CA ASN A 76 9.60 -17.46 -1.08
C ASN A 76 8.58 -17.67 0.05
N ALA A 77 7.70 -16.70 0.28
CA ALA A 77 6.63 -16.81 1.29
C ALA A 77 5.67 -17.97 0.95
N THR A 78 5.37 -18.16 -0.32
CA THR A 78 4.53 -19.28 -0.80
C THR A 78 5.26 -20.62 -0.64
N ALA A 79 6.53 -20.68 -1.00
CA ALA A 79 7.34 -21.89 -0.82
C ALA A 79 7.41 -22.31 0.66
N ASP A 80 7.58 -21.36 1.57
CA ASP A 80 7.60 -21.63 3.01
C ASP A 80 6.24 -22.10 3.53
N LYS A 81 5.12 -21.52 3.06
CA LYS A 81 3.78 -22.02 3.36
C LYS A 81 3.57 -23.46 2.89
N LEU A 82 4.01 -23.77 1.67
CA LEU A 82 3.88 -25.12 1.10
C LEU A 82 4.73 -26.17 1.82
N ARG A 83 5.86 -25.77 2.41
CA ARG A 83 6.70 -26.64 3.26
C ARG A 83 6.14 -26.85 4.66
N GLY A 84 4.92 -26.38 4.93
CA GLY A 84 4.30 -26.42 6.27
C GLY A 84 4.89 -25.42 7.26
N GLY A 85 5.68 -24.47 6.78
CA GLY A 85 6.17 -23.35 7.57
C GLY A 85 5.09 -22.30 7.81
N VAL A 86 4.94 -21.88 9.05
CA VAL A 86 4.16 -20.65 9.34
C VAL A 86 4.97 -19.47 8.81
N SER A 87 4.37 -18.68 7.93
CA SER A 87 5.00 -17.44 7.49
C SER A 87 5.35 -16.60 8.73
N GLN A 88 6.63 -16.40 8.96
CA GLN A 88 7.11 -15.56 10.07
C GLN A 88 7.23 -14.08 9.66
N HIS A 89 6.62 -13.70 8.57
CA HIS A 89 6.61 -12.34 8.07
C HIS A 89 5.18 -11.91 7.73
N ILE A 90 4.74 -10.80 8.30
CA ILE A 90 3.48 -10.14 8.00
C ILE A 90 3.74 -8.71 7.52
N ARG A 91 3.08 -8.31 6.43
CA ARG A 91 3.12 -6.96 5.88
C ARG A 91 1.81 -6.28 6.19
N ILE A 92 1.85 -5.20 6.95
CA ILE A 92 0.67 -4.48 7.42
C ILE A 92 0.67 -3.09 6.81
N GLY A 93 -0.43 -2.74 6.15
CA GLY A 93 -0.70 -1.39 5.70
C GLY A 93 -1.73 -0.71 6.59
N ALA A 94 -1.51 0.55 6.93
CA ALA A 94 -2.47 1.34 7.69
C ALA A 94 -2.24 2.84 7.50
N SER A 95 -3.21 3.67 7.92
CA SER A 95 -3.03 5.11 7.98
C SER A 95 -2.07 5.52 9.11
N GLU A 96 -1.45 6.69 8.98
CA GLU A 96 -0.46 7.20 9.94
C GLU A 96 -0.95 7.16 11.40
N PRO A 97 -2.17 7.60 11.75
CA PRO A 97 -2.64 7.54 13.13
C PRO A 97 -2.71 6.12 13.68
N VAL A 98 -3.09 5.14 12.87
CA VAL A 98 -3.14 3.73 13.28
C VAL A 98 -1.73 3.19 13.52
N LEU A 99 -0.80 3.51 12.62
CA LEU A 99 0.61 3.09 12.73
C LEU A 99 1.28 3.68 13.97
N ARG A 100 0.99 4.94 14.28
CA ARG A 100 1.61 5.68 15.39
C ARG A 100 0.99 5.33 16.73
N ASP A 101 -0.36 5.35 16.82
CA ASP A 101 -1.04 5.38 18.10
C ASP A 101 -1.52 4.00 18.57
N HIS A 102 -1.77 3.06 17.67
CA HIS A 102 -2.38 1.77 18.00
C HIS A 102 -1.47 0.56 17.74
N LEU A 103 -0.75 0.53 16.64
CA LEU A 103 0.05 -0.65 16.28
C LEU A 103 1.23 -0.94 17.20
N PRO A 104 1.94 0.03 17.78
CA PRO A 104 3.11 -0.26 18.61
C PRO A 104 2.80 -1.17 19.81
N GLU A 105 1.72 -0.92 20.52
CA GLU A 105 1.30 -1.73 21.69
C GLU A 105 0.87 -3.14 21.26
N ILE A 106 0.10 -3.23 20.17
CA ILE A 106 -0.33 -4.50 19.60
C ILE A 106 0.88 -5.34 19.18
N LEU A 107 1.85 -4.73 18.51
CA LEU A 107 3.06 -5.42 18.04
C LEU A 107 3.95 -5.88 19.21
N GLN A 108 4.02 -5.13 20.32
CA GLN A 108 4.71 -5.58 21.51
C GLN A 108 4.07 -6.86 22.07
N THR A 109 2.74 -6.91 22.11
CA THR A 109 1.99 -8.08 22.57
C THR A 109 2.17 -9.27 21.64
N VAL A 110 2.12 -9.03 20.32
CA VAL A 110 2.31 -10.07 19.30
C VAL A 110 3.73 -10.65 19.35
N ARG A 111 4.75 -9.83 19.51
CA ARG A 111 6.15 -10.26 19.61
C ARG A 111 6.44 -11.14 20.82
N LYS A 112 5.73 -10.95 21.94
CA LYS A 112 5.84 -11.85 23.10
C LYS A 112 5.38 -13.27 22.77
N LYS A 113 4.34 -13.41 21.94
CA LYS A 113 3.80 -14.72 21.52
C LYS A 113 4.56 -15.32 20.33
N PHE A 114 5.06 -14.46 19.45
CA PHE A 114 5.72 -14.85 18.19
C PHE A 114 7.07 -14.14 18.04
N PRO A 115 8.10 -14.53 18.79
CA PRO A 115 9.39 -13.81 18.83
C PRO A 115 10.12 -13.74 17.50
N LYS A 116 9.87 -14.69 16.61
CA LYS A 116 10.49 -14.74 15.27
C LYS A 116 9.69 -14.04 14.18
N LEU A 117 8.51 -13.46 14.52
CA LEU A 117 7.68 -12.78 13.56
C LEU A 117 8.34 -11.49 13.08
N LYS A 118 8.58 -11.41 11.78
CA LYS A 118 9.00 -10.19 11.09
C LYS A 118 7.74 -9.40 10.69
N VAL A 119 7.77 -8.10 10.91
CA VAL A 119 6.65 -7.21 10.54
C VAL A 119 7.20 -6.10 9.67
N THR A 120 6.57 -5.89 8.53
CA THR A 120 6.77 -4.69 7.69
C THR A 120 5.52 -3.83 7.81
N LEU A 121 5.73 -2.56 8.06
CA LEU A 121 4.66 -1.55 8.13
C LEU A 121 4.74 -0.66 6.91
N ARG A 122 3.60 -0.35 6.33
CA ARG A 122 3.48 0.56 5.19
C ARG A 122 2.34 1.54 5.44
N GLU A 123 2.63 2.81 5.31
CA GLU A 123 1.64 3.87 5.41
C GLU A 123 0.92 4.06 4.08
N GLY A 124 -0.39 4.28 4.15
CA GLY A 124 -1.22 4.60 2.99
C GLY A 124 -2.66 4.90 3.37
N TYR A 125 -3.37 5.50 2.43
CA TYR A 125 -4.81 5.75 2.55
C TYR A 125 -5.62 4.57 2.00
N GLN A 126 -6.92 4.54 2.31
CA GLN A 126 -7.79 3.41 1.98
C GLN A 126 -7.67 2.91 0.51
N PRO A 127 -7.71 3.75 -0.54
CA PRO A 127 -7.62 3.27 -1.91
C PRO A 127 -6.29 2.58 -2.23
N GLU A 128 -5.18 3.08 -1.64
CA GLU A 128 -3.85 2.48 -1.80
C GLU A 128 -3.76 1.14 -1.08
N LEU A 129 -4.27 1.09 0.17
CA LEU A 129 -4.28 -0.12 0.99
C LEU A 129 -5.09 -1.24 0.32
N GLU A 130 -6.24 -0.91 -0.25
CA GLU A 130 -7.05 -1.87 -1.00
C GLU A 130 -6.31 -2.36 -2.25
N GLY A 131 -5.66 -1.46 -2.99
CA GLY A 131 -4.83 -1.82 -4.14
C GLY A 131 -3.66 -2.72 -3.76
N TRP A 132 -2.99 -2.46 -2.65
CA TRP A 132 -1.88 -3.30 -2.16
C TRP A 132 -2.34 -4.67 -1.67
N LEU A 133 -3.53 -4.78 -1.05
CA LEU A 133 -4.13 -6.07 -0.71
C LEU A 133 -4.40 -6.90 -1.96
N GLN A 134 -5.02 -6.31 -2.98
CA GLN A 134 -5.34 -7.01 -4.23
C GLN A 134 -4.09 -7.48 -4.98
N LYS A 135 -3.01 -6.69 -4.91
CA LYS A 135 -1.71 -7.02 -5.50
C LYS A 135 -0.85 -7.92 -4.62
N HIS A 136 -1.34 -8.32 -3.45
CA HIS A 136 -0.57 -9.07 -2.45
C HIS A 136 0.72 -8.38 -2.00
N GLU A 137 0.77 -7.05 -2.06
CA GLU A 137 1.90 -6.25 -1.56
C GLU A 137 1.85 -6.12 -0.03
N ILE A 138 0.67 -6.20 0.57
CA ILE A 138 0.44 -6.32 2.01
C ILE A 138 -0.46 -7.51 2.30
N ASP A 139 -0.38 -8.04 3.52
CA ASP A 139 -1.15 -9.21 3.97
C ASP A 139 -2.35 -8.79 4.82
N LEU A 140 -2.28 -7.64 5.46
CA LEU A 140 -3.30 -7.06 6.33
C LEU A 140 -3.37 -5.55 6.12
N ALA A 141 -4.58 -5.01 6.02
CA ALA A 141 -4.83 -3.58 6.09
C ALA A 141 -5.67 -3.24 7.32
N VAL A 142 -5.29 -2.17 8.03
CA VAL A 142 -6.11 -1.56 9.07
C VAL A 142 -6.56 -0.20 8.57
N THR A 143 -7.81 -0.13 8.15
CA THR A 143 -8.35 1.04 7.44
C THR A 143 -9.84 1.18 7.69
N LEU A 144 -10.40 2.27 7.24
CA LEU A 144 -11.84 2.44 7.16
C LEU A 144 -12.39 1.55 6.03
N LEU A 145 -13.53 0.94 6.29
CA LEU A 145 -14.23 0.15 5.28
C LEU A 145 -15.60 0.79 5.04
N ASP A 146 -15.86 1.13 3.80
CA ASP A 146 -17.17 1.54 3.32
C ASP A 146 -17.75 0.46 2.40
N GLY A 147 -18.82 -0.18 2.87
CA GLY A 147 -19.48 -1.24 2.13
C GLY A 147 -18.79 -2.60 2.23
N LYS A 148 -18.52 -3.24 1.08
CA LYS A 148 -17.96 -4.59 1.01
C LYS A 148 -16.43 -4.55 0.87
N PRO A 149 -15.73 -5.51 1.49
CA PRO A 149 -14.27 -5.62 1.27
C PRO A 149 -13.96 -5.93 -0.21
N PRO A 150 -12.74 -5.61 -0.65
CA PRO A 150 -12.28 -5.98 -1.99
C PRO A 150 -12.40 -7.49 -2.27
N PRO A 151 -12.56 -7.90 -3.53
CA PRO A 151 -12.64 -9.31 -3.90
C PRO A 151 -11.45 -10.10 -3.34
N GLY A 152 -11.72 -11.27 -2.76
CA GLY A 152 -10.69 -12.13 -2.15
C GLY A 152 -10.22 -11.70 -0.77
N CYS A 153 -10.70 -10.57 -0.23
CA CYS A 153 -10.37 -10.09 1.10
C CYS A 153 -11.51 -10.38 2.08
N GLN A 154 -11.14 -10.66 3.34
CA GLN A 154 -12.07 -10.74 4.47
C GLN A 154 -11.92 -9.50 5.34
N ALA A 155 -13.03 -8.93 5.79
CA ALA A 155 -13.03 -7.80 6.71
C ALA A 155 -13.57 -8.22 8.09
N SER A 156 -12.90 -7.73 9.12
CA SER A 156 -13.34 -7.85 10.52
C SER A 156 -13.50 -6.45 11.10
N PRO A 157 -14.70 -6.02 11.50
CA PRO A 157 -14.89 -4.71 12.10
C PRO A 157 -14.23 -4.67 13.47
N LEU A 158 -13.38 -3.68 13.70
CA LEU A 158 -12.70 -3.45 14.97
C LEU A 158 -13.48 -2.47 15.83
N MET A 159 -13.94 -1.36 15.23
CA MET A 159 -14.72 -0.32 15.91
C MET A 159 -15.54 0.49 14.92
N LYS A 160 -16.49 1.27 15.44
CA LYS A 160 -17.20 2.30 14.68
C LYS A 160 -16.75 3.66 15.17
N LEU A 161 -16.30 4.51 14.26
CA LEU A 161 -15.88 5.87 14.55
C LEU A 161 -16.95 6.84 14.02
N PRO A 162 -17.67 7.56 14.89
CA PRO A 162 -18.59 8.59 14.42
C PRO A 162 -17.80 9.78 13.84
N LEU A 163 -18.32 10.38 12.77
CA LEU A 163 -17.84 11.68 12.32
C LEU A 163 -18.26 12.73 13.33
N VAL A 164 -17.34 13.63 13.64
CA VAL A 164 -17.58 14.80 14.49
C VAL A 164 -17.11 16.05 13.75
N LEU A 165 -17.87 17.14 13.90
CA LEU A 165 -17.47 18.45 13.45
C LEU A 165 -16.69 19.13 14.58
N LEU A 166 -15.45 19.51 14.31
CA LEU A 166 -14.64 20.30 15.23
C LEU A 166 -14.82 21.78 14.87
N VAL A 167 -15.18 22.57 15.86
CA VAL A 167 -15.33 24.01 15.73
C VAL A 167 -14.46 24.72 16.77
N GLU A 168 -14.14 25.97 16.54
CA GLU A 168 -13.42 26.79 17.51
C GLU A 168 -14.20 26.88 18.82
N LYS A 169 -13.48 26.90 19.95
CA LYS A 169 -14.08 26.93 21.30
C LYS A 169 -15.00 28.15 21.53
N SER A 170 -14.74 29.25 20.83
CA SER A 170 -15.56 30.46 20.83
C SER A 170 -16.85 30.35 20.00
N CYS A 171 -16.97 29.33 19.18
CA CYS A 171 -18.12 29.13 18.32
C CYS A 171 -19.38 28.86 19.14
N LYS A 172 -20.45 29.57 18.78
CA LYS A 172 -21.75 29.49 19.48
C LYS A 172 -22.67 28.41 18.93
N LEU A 173 -22.18 27.56 18.01
CA LEU A 173 -22.97 26.46 17.45
C LEU A 173 -23.24 25.39 18.50
N GLY A 174 -24.49 25.09 18.74
CA GLY A 174 -24.92 24.01 19.64
C GLY A 174 -24.90 22.65 18.94
N SER A 175 -25.06 22.62 17.64
CA SER A 175 -25.02 21.39 16.82
C SER A 175 -24.65 21.67 15.36
N ALA A 176 -24.15 20.65 14.66
CA ALA A 176 -23.91 20.75 13.22
C ALA A 176 -25.20 20.98 12.42
N ALA A 177 -26.38 20.56 12.94
CA ALA A 177 -27.66 20.76 12.30
C ALA A 177 -28.01 22.25 12.11
N GLU A 178 -27.52 23.11 12.97
CA GLU A 178 -27.71 24.57 12.82
C GLU A 178 -27.00 25.14 11.59
N LEU A 179 -25.86 24.53 11.17
CA LEU A 179 -25.19 24.86 9.91
C LEU A 179 -26.00 24.40 8.70
N TRP A 180 -26.56 23.19 8.79
CA TRP A 180 -27.31 22.58 7.68
C TRP A 180 -28.64 23.29 7.40
N GLN A 181 -29.16 24.10 8.34
CA GLN A 181 -30.40 24.87 8.18
C GLN A 181 -30.17 26.27 7.63
N ARG A 182 -28.93 26.68 7.39
CA ARG A 182 -28.61 27.99 6.83
C ARG A 182 -28.72 27.98 5.31
N ASP A 183 -29.22 29.04 4.74
CA ASP A 183 -29.28 29.23 3.28
C ASP A 183 -27.87 29.29 2.65
N HIS A 184 -26.91 29.75 3.42
CA HIS A 184 -25.51 29.83 3.03
C HIS A 184 -24.60 29.61 4.24
N ILE A 185 -23.56 28.82 4.06
CA ILE A 185 -22.51 28.54 5.06
C ILE A 185 -21.27 29.33 4.67
N GLU A 186 -20.94 30.34 5.47
CA GLU A 186 -19.78 31.22 5.22
C GLU A 186 -18.46 30.63 5.79
N GLU A 187 -18.58 29.69 6.72
CA GLU A 187 -17.42 29.07 7.39
C GLU A 187 -16.64 28.17 6.43
N THR A 188 -15.32 28.28 6.46
CA THR A 188 -14.45 27.41 5.67
C THR A 188 -14.37 26.02 6.30
N LEU A 189 -14.67 24.99 5.52
CA LEU A 189 -14.47 23.60 5.94
C LEU A 189 -13.03 23.16 5.71
N VAL A 190 -12.37 22.70 6.77
CA VAL A 190 -11.09 21.99 6.67
C VAL A 190 -11.36 20.50 6.78
N SER A 191 -11.05 19.75 5.75
CA SER A 191 -11.33 18.32 5.68
C SER A 191 -10.12 17.53 5.18
N LEU A 192 -10.21 16.19 5.23
CA LEU A 192 -9.27 15.31 4.55
C LEU A 192 -9.39 15.49 3.02
N PRO A 193 -8.42 14.96 2.26
CA PRO A 193 -8.48 14.99 0.79
C PRO A 193 -9.79 14.42 0.23
N SER A 194 -10.30 15.00 -0.85
CA SER A 194 -11.60 14.63 -1.44
C SER A 194 -11.69 13.20 -1.97
N ASN A 195 -10.56 12.54 -2.20
CA ASN A 195 -10.49 11.13 -2.60
C ASN A 195 -10.70 10.16 -1.43
N GLU A 196 -10.64 10.64 -0.18
CA GLU A 196 -10.90 9.83 1.00
C GLU A 196 -12.37 9.45 1.13
N THR A 197 -12.61 8.20 1.54
CA THR A 197 -13.98 7.67 1.72
C THR A 197 -14.80 8.49 2.71
N ILE A 198 -14.18 8.97 3.79
CA ILE A 198 -14.86 9.84 4.78
C ILE A 198 -15.37 11.12 4.11
N CYS A 199 -14.54 11.78 3.31
CA CYS A 199 -14.95 13.02 2.63
C CYS A 199 -16.05 12.76 1.62
N LYS A 200 -15.95 11.72 0.82
CA LYS A 200 -17.00 11.33 -0.14
C LYS A 200 -18.33 11.07 0.56
N ASN A 201 -18.31 10.30 1.66
CA ASN A 201 -19.53 9.99 2.41
C ASN A 201 -20.13 11.23 3.08
N PHE A 202 -19.27 12.10 3.61
CA PHE A 202 -19.71 13.38 4.18
C PHE A 202 -20.35 14.27 3.11
N GLN A 203 -19.72 14.46 1.98
CA GLN A 203 -20.25 15.22 0.84
C GLN A 203 -21.59 14.67 0.33
N GLN A 204 -21.67 13.35 0.17
CA GLN A 204 -22.93 12.69 -0.20
C GLN A 204 -24.02 12.89 0.85
N GLY A 205 -23.66 12.88 2.13
CA GLY A 205 -24.57 13.17 3.23
C GLY A 205 -25.12 14.58 3.14
N LEU A 206 -24.26 15.59 2.95
CA LEU A 206 -24.66 16.98 2.77
C LEU A 206 -25.54 17.18 1.53
N SER A 207 -25.14 16.60 0.39
CA SER A 207 -25.93 16.67 -0.85
C SER A 207 -27.33 16.10 -0.70
N ARG A 208 -27.52 15.02 0.07
CA ARG A 208 -28.85 14.46 0.39
C ARG A 208 -29.69 15.39 1.24
N LEU A 209 -29.08 16.26 2.03
CA LEU A 209 -29.73 17.27 2.84
C LEU A 209 -29.95 18.58 2.07
N GLY A 210 -29.49 18.66 0.81
CA GLY A 210 -29.55 19.89 0.01
C GLY A 210 -28.57 20.97 0.47
N VAL A 211 -27.54 20.58 1.24
CA VAL A 211 -26.53 21.51 1.77
C VAL A 211 -25.34 21.56 0.83
N ASP A 212 -25.00 22.75 0.37
CA ASP A 212 -23.82 23.05 -0.41
C ASP A 212 -22.80 23.77 0.49
N TRP A 213 -21.70 23.11 0.79
CA TRP A 213 -20.62 23.61 1.65
C TRP A 213 -19.25 23.27 1.04
N PHE A 214 -19.09 23.46 -0.27
CA PHE A 214 -17.84 23.18 -0.99
C PHE A 214 -17.53 24.26 -2.02
#